data_7f561de8560cc520c1837f1140f1c813
#
_entry.id   7f561de8560cc520c1837f1140f1c813
#
_cell.length_a   1.000
_cell.length_b   1.000
_cell.length_c   1.000
_cell.angle_alpha   90.00
_cell.angle_beta   90.00
_cell.angle_gamma   90.00
#
_symmetry.space_group_name_H-M   'P 1'
#
loop_
_entity.id
_entity.type
_entity.pdbx_description
1 polymer ?
#
loop_
_entity_poly.entity_id
_entity_poly.type
_entity_poly.pdbx_seq_one_letter_code
_entity_poly.pdbx_strand_id
1 'polypeptide(L)'
;MVQKYFYRIIFYSLATLLLSNCKVPYNPNLKSSETNALIVEGFIDGAAPVSFKLSRSRKLTAGDTAKAVSELNAKVSIEDDHQNVFPLIELGNGIYKSNNTLTLNATYQYRLHIISSNGEEYLSDLVPFKSSPPIDSIGWEFKNGGVQTLLNTHDPNNSTLYYRWSFSETWQFRTPFESYYVYDAGNNTVIPRTEQVFNCWQTDSSTNIYLASTTNLSSDVINQMPLAFMGQHDPKLSVLYSILVTQYALDVTGYNYWLAMQNNTQNVGSIFDPQPNETSGNIHCLTNPSELVVGYVNAGNSSSKRIFISNSSMPQDWNLPSDCLSIIIPDNPDSLKFYFGSVYDPILLITLTSGATVYSAALAPCVDCTLKGTNIKPSFWP
;
A
#
# COMPACT_ATOMS: atom_id res chain seq x y z
N MET A 1 -54.86 -12.16 -46.07
CA MET A 1 -54.22 -11.31 -45.02
C MET A 1 -53.81 -12.11 -43.77
N VAL A 2 -54.61 -13.02 -43.28
CA VAL A 2 -54.40 -13.82 -42.07
C VAL A 2 -53.14 -14.70 -42.15
N GLN A 3 -52.81 -15.28 -43.29
CA GLN A 3 -51.65 -16.19 -43.45
C GLN A 3 -50.33 -15.50 -43.35
N LYS A 4 -50.15 -14.22 -43.69
CA LYS A 4 -48.96 -13.42 -43.54
C LYS A 4 -48.66 -13.09 -42.05
N TYR A 5 -49.67 -12.89 -41.23
CA TYR A 5 -49.52 -12.66 -39.79
C TYR A 5 -49.14 -13.93 -39.05
N PHE A 6 -49.65 -15.07 -39.45
CA PHE A 6 -49.35 -16.37 -38.87
C PHE A 6 -47.87 -16.73 -39.04
N TYR A 7 -47.28 -16.53 -40.21
CA TYR A 7 -45.84 -16.75 -40.44
C TYR A 7 -44.95 -15.76 -39.67
N ARG A 8 -45.39 -14.52 -39.50
CA ARG A 8 -44.65 -13.55 -38.68
C ARG A 8 -44.64 -13.92 -37.20
N ILE A 9 -45.76 -14.38 -36.66
CA ILE A 9 -45.85 -14.83 -35.27
C ILE A 9 -44.94 -16.05 -35.01
N ILE A 10 -44.96 -17.02 -35.94
CA ILE A 10 -44.09 -18.21 -35.84
C ILE A 10 -42.62 -17.79 -35.94
N PHE A 11 -42.26 -16.86 -36.82
CA PHE A 11 -40.87 -16.38 -36.95
C PHE A 11 -40.40 -15.66 -35.69
N TYR A 12 -41.22 -14.79 -35.08
CA TYR A 12 -40.87 -14.12 -33.83
C TYR A 12 -40.83 -15.10 -32.64
N SER A 13 -41.72 -16.09 -32.59
CA SER A 13 -41.69 -17.14 -31.56
C SER A 13 -40.43 -18.02 -31.69
N LEU A 14 -40.01 -18.37 -32.90
CA LEU A 14 -38.80 -19.14 -33.15
C LEU A 14 -37.54 -18.30 -32.85
N ALA A 15 -37.55 -16.99 -33.15
CA ALA A 15 -36.44 -16.08 -32.84
C ALA A 15 -36.27 -15.86 -31.33
N THR A 16 -37.35 -15.82 -30.55
CA THR A 16 -37.27 -15.72 -29.08
C THR A 16 -36.79 -17.01 -28.41
N LEU A 17 -37.05 -18.19 -28.98
CA LEU A 17 -36.54 -19.46 -28.51
C LEU A 17 -34.99 -19.62 -28.70
N LEU A 18 -34.43 -18.93 -29.73
CA LEU A 18 -33.00 -18.95 -29.97
C LEU A 18 -32.19 -18.04 -29.05
N LEU A 19 -32.84 -17.17 -28.25
CA LEU A 19 -32.22 -16.25 -27.31
C LEU A 19 -32.13 -16.80 -25.86
N SER A 20 -32.63 -18.01 -25.60
CA SER A 20 -32.47 -18.66 -24.32
C SER A 20 -31.04 -19.22 -24.20
N ASN A 21 -30.05 -18.34 -24.01
CA ASN A 21 -28.72 -18.71 -23.63
C ASN A 21 -28.75 -19.24 -22.19
N CYS A 22 -28.72 -20.57 -22.03
CA CYS A 22 -28.46 -21.20 -20.76
C CYS A 22 -27.06 -20.77 -20.32
N LYS A 23 -26.95 -19.81 -19.39
CA LYS A 23 -25.74 -19.57 -18.63
C LYS A 23 -25.54 -20.76 -17.69
N VAL A 24 -24.86 -21.77 -18.14
CA VAL A 24 -24.36 -22.82 -17.23
C VAL A 24 -23.23 -22.18 -16.43
N PRO A 25 -23.32 -22.11 -15.10
CA PRO A 25 -22.18 -21.64 -14.31
C PRO A 25 -21.00 -22.60 -14.58
N TYR A 26 -19.96 -22.07 -15.23
CA TYR A 26 -18.72 -22.78 -15.41
C TYR A 26 -18.02 -22.84 -14.06
N ASN A 27 -18.06 -24.00 -13.39
CA ASN A 27 -17.23 -24.29 -12.24
C ASN A 27 -15.98 -25.01 -12.75
N PRO A 28 -14.88 -24.32 -13.00
CA PRO A 28 -13.63 -24.99 -13.36
C PRO A 28 -13.24 -25.90 -12.18
N ASN A 29 -12.87 -27.14 -12.45
CA ASN A 29 -12.13 -27.97 -11.51
C ASN A 29 -10.75 -27.32 -11.33
N LEU A 30 -10.69 -26.29 -10.47
CA LEU A 30 -9.43 -25.78 -10.01
C LEU A 30 -8.77 -26.94 -9.24
N LYS A 31 -7.65 -27.44 -9.74
CA LYS A 31 -6.72 -28.20 -8.88
C LYS A 31 -6.62 -27.39 -7.60
N SER A 32 -6.92 -27.99 -6.47
CA SER A 32 -6.83 -27.31 -5.17
C SER A 32 -5.48 -26.62 -5.12
N SER A 33 -5.45 -25.30 -5.32
CA SER A 33 -4.25 -24.51 -5.10
C SER A 33 -3.81 -24.83 -3.69
N GLU A 34 -2.53 -25.14 -3.52
CA GLU A 34 -1.97 -25.43 -2.20
C GLU A 34 -2.35 -24.30 -1.26
N THR A 35 -3.20 -24.63 -0.29
CA THR A 35 -3.49 -23.73 0.80
C THR A 35 -2.29 -23.78 1.72
N ASN A 36 -1.69 -22.63 2.03
CA ASN A 36 -0.54 -22.49 2.92
C ASN A 36 0.83 -22.31 2.22
N ALA A 37 0.85 -21.93 0.93
CA ALA A 37 2.09 -21.58 0.24
C ALA A 37 2.81 -20.43 0.97
N LEU A 38 4.15 -20.54 1.10
CA LEU A 38 4.96 -19.44 1.64
C LEU A 38 5.00 -18.28 0.65
N ILE A 39 4.74 -17.06 1.16
CA ILE A 39 4.84 -15.80 0.42
C ILE A 39 5.99 -15.01 1.02
N VAL A 40 6.94 -14.62 0.17
CA VAL A 40 8.16 -13.90 0.55
C VAL A 40 8.20 -12.56 -0.17
N GLU A 41 8.22 -11.48 0.59
CA GLU A 41 8.31 -10.11 0.09
C GLU A 41 9.57 -9.44 0.65
N GLY A 42 10.47 -8.97 -0.19
CA GLY A 42 11.68 -8.28 0.27
C GLY A 42 12.73 -8.10 -0.82
N PHE A 43 13.83 -7.48 -0.42
CA PHE A 43 14.98 -7.20 -1.28
C PHE A 43 16.25 -7.25 -0.40
N ILE A 44 17.32 -7.85 -0.89
CA ILE A 44 18.62 -7.85 -0.21
C ILE A 44 19.31 -6.53 -0.51
N ASP A 45 19.17 -5.56 0.39
CA ASP A 45 19.58 -4.16 0.17
C ASP A 45 20.88 -3.84 0.89
N GLY A 46 21.88 -3.36 0.14
CA GLY A 46 23.12 -2.83 0.70
C GLY A 46 23.07 -1.32 1.00
N ALA A 47 21.99 -0.62 0.62
CA ALA A 47 21.80 0.81 0.86
C ALA A 47 20.92 1.11 2.09
N ALA A 48 20.15 0.11 2.56
CA ALA A 48 19.25 0.22 3.70
C ALA A 48 19.25 -1.08 4.52
N PRO A 49 18.76 -1.08 5.76
CA PRO A 49 18.57 -2.31 6.51
C PRO A 49 17.66 -3.28 5.74
N VAL A 50 18.15 -4.50 5.50
CA VAL A 50 17.41 -5.55 4.80
C VAL A 50 16.14 -5.89 5.58
N SER A 51 15.01 -5.97 4.88
CA SER A 51 13.73 -6.35 5.47
C SER A 51 12.98 -7.32 4.57
N PHE A 52 12.57 -8.45 5.13
CA PHE A 52 11.70 -9.43 4.49
C PHE A 52 10.40 -9.58 5.29
N LYS A 53 9.29 -9.70 4.57
CA LYS A 53 8.02 -10.07 5.14
C LYS A 53 7.65 -11.45 4.66
N LEU A 54 7.37 -12.35 5.61
CA LEU A 54 6.98 -13.72 5.39
C LEU A 54 5.52 -13.92 5.79
N SER A 55 4.74 -14.52 4.90
CA SER A 55 3.33 -14.85 5.18
C SER A 55 2.94 -16.15 4.48
N ARG A 56 1.80 -16.71 4.90
CA ARG A 56 1.23 -17.92 4.30
C ARG A 56 -0.05 -17.58 3.55
N SER A 57 -0.19 -18.16 2.37
CA SER A 57 -1.43 -18.07 1.61
C SER A 57 -2.56 -18.80 2.32
N ARG A 58 -3.80 -18.36 2.09
CA ARG A 58 -4.97 -19.04 2.60
C ARG A 58 -6.08 -19.08 1.54
N LYS A 59 -6.94 -20.07 1.65
CA LYS A 59 -8.09 -20.19 0.78
C LYS A 59 -9.09 -19.07 1.11
N LEU A 60 -9.47 -18.30 0.11
CA LEU A 60 -10.54 -17.33 0.24
C LEU A 60 -11.88 -18.05 0.16
N THR A 61 -12.73 -17.87 1.16
CA THR A 61 -14.14 -18.26 1.13
C THR A 61 -14.98 -17.03 0.78
N ALA A 62 -16.16 -17.24 0.17
CA ALA A 62 -17.04 -16.14 -0.21
C ALA A 62 -17.38 -15.27 1.02
N GLY A 63 -17.10 -13.97 0.94
CA GLY A 63 -17.28 -13.02 2.04
C GLY A 63 -16.10 -12.90 3.02
N ASP A 64 -15.00 -13.64 2.81
CA ASP A 64 -13.82 -13.57 3.67
C ASP A 64 -12.94 -12.35 3.29
N THR A 65 -12.72 -11.46 4.26
CA THR A 65 -11.80 -10.32 4.16
C THR A 65 -10.48 -10.57 4.89
N ALA A 66 -10.23 -11.82 5.30
CA ALA A 66 -9.10 -12.16 6.14
C ALA A 66 -7.76 -12.00 5.39
N LYS A 67 -6.82 -11.35 6.06
CA LYS A 67 -5.46 -11.14 5.57
C LYS A 67 -4.67 -12.44 5.54
N ALA A 68 -3.58 -12.48 4.76
CA ALA A 68 -2.58 -13.55 4.80
C ALA A 68 -2.06 -13.75 6.24
N VAL A 69 -1.76 -15.00 6.60
CA VAL A 69 -1.25 -15.33 7.94
C VAL A 69 0.25 -15.05 7.98
N SER A 70 0.72 -14.31 8.97
CA SER A 70 2.15 -14.06 9.15
C SER A 70 2.91 -15.34 9.50
N GLU A 71 4.04 -15.59 8.85
CA GLU A 71 4.99 -16.65 9.24
C GLU A 71 5.84 -16.13 10.39
N LEU A 72 5.67 -16.71 11.59
CA LEU A 72 6.36 -16.30 12.81
C LEU A 72 7.37 -17.36 13.25
N ASN A 73 8.36 -16.94 14.05
CA ASN A 73 9.40 -17.82 14.63
C ASN A 73 10.25 -18.57 13.59
N ALA A 74 10.36 -18.03 12.36
CA ALA A 74 11.30 -18.55 11.38
C ALA A 74 12.72 -18.06 11.68
N LYS A 75 13.72 -18.86 11.30
CA LYS A 75 15.12 -18.41 11.23
C LYS A 75 15.37 -17.93 9.81
N VAL A 76 15.68 -16.65 9.67
CA VAL A 76 15.90 -16.03 8.36
C VAL A 76 17.31 -15.44 8.32
N SER A 77 18.04 -15.73 7.25
CA SER A 77 19.37 -15.18 6.99
C SER A 77 19.59 -14.87 5.52
N ILE A 78 20.48 -13.93 5.26
CA ILE A 78 21.07 -13.71 3.95
C ILE A 78 22.40 -14.47 3.93
N GLU A 79 22.70 -15.15 2.83
CA GLU A 79 23.95 -15.82 2.60
C GLU A 79 24.59 -15.30 1.31
N ASP A 80 25.92 -15.29 1.26
CA ASP A 80 26.63 -15.02 0.01
C ASP A 80 27.36 -16.29 -0.51
N ASP A 81 27.85 -16.23 -1.75
CA ASP A 81 28.59 -17.33 -2.40
C ASP A 81 29.99 -17.58 -1.79
N HIS A 82 30.40 -16.79 -0.81
CA HIS A 82 31.62 -16.95 0.01
C HIS A 82 31.35 -17.48 1.42
N GLN A 83 30.13 -18.02 1.66
CA GLN A 83 29.69 -18.61 2.93
C GLN A 83 29.57 -17.64 4.10
N ASN A 84 29.49 -16.31 3.84
CA ASN A 84 29.12 -15.37 4.89
C ASN A 84 27.62 -15.45 5.13
N VAL A 85 27.21 -15.38 6.41
CA VAL A 85 25.80 -15.47 6.85
C VAL A 85 25.44 -14.23 7.65
N PHE A 86 24.36 -13.57 7.25
CA PHE A 86 23.84 -12.36 7.90
C PHE A 86 22.43 -12.66 8.44
N PRO A 87 22.29 -12.93 9.76
CA PRO A 87 20.99 -13.26 10.33
C PRO A 87 20.06 -12.04 10.39
N LEU A 88 18.77 -12.26 10.20
CA LEU A 88 17.71 -11.29 10.37
C LEU A 88 16.97 -11.56 11.69
N ILE A 89 16.48 -10.49 12.33
CA ILE A 89 15.73 -10.55 13.58
C ILE A 89 14.24 -10.35 13.29
N GLU A 90 13.41 -11.17 13.90
CA GLU A 90 11.97 -11.04 13.84
C GLU A 90 11.49 -9.84 14.65
N LEU A 91 10.67 -8.98 14.02
CA LEU A 91 10.02 -7.82 14.64
C LEU A 91 8.52 -8.03 14.88
N GLY A 92 8.02 -9.25 14.67
CA GLY A 92 6.59 -9.57 14.69
C GLY A 92 5.89 -9.34 13.35
N ASN A 93 4.63 -9.78 13.25
CA ASN A 93 3.82 -9.69 12.04
C ASN A 93 4.48 -10.30 10.77
N GLY A 94 5.40 -11.27 10.94
CA GLY A 94 6.15 -11.89 9.85
C GLY A 94 7.26 -11.02 9.27
N ILE A 95 7.66 -9.95 9.95
CA ILE A 95 8.74 -9.05 9.50
C ILE A 95 10.06 -9.49 10.11
N TYR A 96 11.05 -9.76 9.24
CA TYR A 96 12.43 -10.12 9.58
C TYR A 96 13.38 -9.07 9.04
N LYS A 97 14.23 -8.48 9.90
CA LYS A 97 15.03 -7.32 9.54
C LYS A 97 16.46 -7.45 10.06
N SER A 98 17.44 -6.93 9.29
CA SER A 98 18.80 -6.76 9.79
C SER A 98 18.89 -5.60 10.80
N ASN A 99 19.75 -5.72 11.80
CA ASN A 99 19.96 -4.65 12.79
C ASN A 99 20.48 -3.37 12.14
N ASN A 100 21.37 -3.53 11.15
CA ASN A 100 22.02 -2.43 10.45
C ASN A 100 21.96 -2.68 8.94
N THR A 101 22.29 -1.65 8.16
CA THR A 101 22.56 -1.80 6.74
C THR A 101 23.73 -2.78 6.55
N LEU A 102 23.55 -3.75 5.66
CA LEU A 102 24.57 -4.75 5.34
C LEU A 102 25.59 -4.16 4.37
N THR A 103 26.87 -4.42 4.61
CA THR A 103 27.91 -4.10 3.64
C THR A 103 28.02 -5.26 2.63
N LEU A 104 27.37 -5.09 1.48
CA LEU A 104 27.35 -6.08 0.41
C LEU A 104 28.49 -5.81 -0.59
N ASN A 105 29.14 -6.89 -1.06
CA ASN A 105 30.18 -6.81 -2.08
C ASN A 105 29.55 -6.93 -3.47
N ALA A 106 29.81 -5.99 -4.36
CA ALA A 106 29.23 -5.93 -5.71
C ALA A 106 29.66 -7.11 -6.64
N THR A 107 30.69 -7.85 -6.26
CA THR A 107 31.17 -9.01 -7.06
C THR A 107 30.64 -10.35 -6.56
N TYR A 108 29.89 -10.36 -5.42
CA TYR A 108 29.33 -11.55 -4.83
C TYR A 108 27.90 -11.77 -5.29
N GLN A 109 27.44 -13.02 -5.15
CA GLN A 109 26.04 -13.37 -5.30
C GLN A 109 25.43 -13.64 -3.94
N TYR A 110 24.15 -13.35 -3.80
CA TYR A 110 23.42 -13.43 -2.55
C TYR A 110 22.19 -14.29 -2.66
N ARG A 111 21.78 -14.90 -1.54
CA ARG A 111 20.53 -15.65 -1.45
C ARG A 111 19.84 -15.46 -0.10
N LEU A 112 18.57 -15.72 -0.08
CA LEU A 112 17.76 -15.79 1.14
C LEU A 112 17.68 -17.24 1.60
N HIS A 113 17.90 -17.48 2.89
CA HIS A 113 17.71 -18.77 3.53
C HIS A 113 16.69 -18.63 4.66
N ILE A 114 15.67 -19.49 4.67
CA ILE A 114 14.59 -19.49 5.64
C ILE A 114 14.43 -20.90 6.21
N ILE A 115 14.37 -21.02 7.52
CA ILE A 115 13.93 -22.23 8.22
C ILE A 115 12.67 -21.83 8.99
N SER A 116 11.51 -22.32 8.55
CA SER A 116 10.22 -22.01 9.18
C SER A 116 10.06 -22.67 10.54
N SER A 117 9.06 -22.24 11.30
CA SER A 117 8.80 -22.76 12.67
C SER A 117 8.47 -24.24 12.71
N ASN A 118 7.93 -24.81 11.62
CA ASN A 118 7.64 -26.24 11.46
C ASN A 118 8.84 -27.06 10.96
N GLY A 119 10.00 -26.43 10.70
CA GLY A 119 11.24 -27.07 10.27
C GLY A 119 11.38 -27.23 8.75
N GLU A 120 10.48 -26.66 7.95
CA GLU A 120 10.66 -26.59 6.48
C GLU A 120 11.76 -25.60 6.15
N GLU A 121 12.62 -25.99 5.19
CA GLU A 121 13.77 -25.22 4.75
C GLU A 121 13.55 -24.69 3.34
N TYR A 122 13.76 -23.37 3.17
CA TYR A 122 13.61 -22.67 1.90
C TYR A 122 14.88 -21.93 1.55
N LEU A 123 15.25 -21.99 0.30
CA LEU A 123 16.45 -21.35 -0.23
C LEU A 123 16.13 -20.64 -1.54
N SER A 124 16.55 -19.40 -1.68
CA SER A 124 16.50 -18.76 -2.99
C SER A 124 17.69 -19.18 -3.84
N ASP A 125 17.58 -19.01 -5.16
CA ASP A 125 18.74 -19.03 -6.02
C ASP A 125 19.75 -17.95 -5.61
N LEU A 126 21.01 -18.14 -5.94
CA LEU A 126 22.02 -17.11 -5.86
C LEU A 126 21.75 -16.06 -6.93
N VAL A 127 21.55 -14.80 -6.51
CA VAL A 127 21.28 -13.68 -7.41
C VAL A 127 22.45 -12.72 -7.45
N PRO A 128 22.76 -12.14 -8.64
CA PRO A 128 23.84 -11.18 -8.78
C PRO A 128 23.47 -9.86 -8.09
N PHE A 129 24.48 -9.17 -7.60
CA PHE A 129 24.34 -7.81 -7.07
C PHE A 129 24.09 -6.81 -8.20
N LYS A 130 23.04 -5.99 -8.08
CA LYS A 130 22.68 -4.91 -9.01
C LYS A 130 22.54 -3.59 -8.29
N SER A 131 23.41 -2.63 -8.59
CA SER A 131 23.30 -1.28 -8.02
C SER A 131 22.35 -0.43 -8.82
N SER A 132 21.35 0.14 -8.17
CA SER A 132 20.43 1.08 -8.80
C SER A 132 21.11 2.45 -9.01
N PRO A 133 20.99 3.07 -10.19
CA PRO A 133 21.43 4.44 -10.36
C PRO A 133 20.61 5.39 -9.47
N PRO A 134 21.13 6.60 -9.18
CA PRO A 134 20.37 7.60 -8.43
C PRO A 134 19.10 8.02 -9.17
N ILE A 135 18.04 8.29 -8.43
CA ILE A 135 16.85 8.96 -8.96
C ILE A 135 17.20 10.42 -9.24
N ASP A 136 17.13 10.86 -10.50
CA ASP A 136 17.46 12.23 -10.90
C ASP A 136 16.50 13.22 -10.26
N SER A 137 15.20 13.02 -10.49
CA SER A 137 14.17 13.89 -9.96
C SER A 137 12.84 13.15 -9.75
N ILE A 138 12.08 13.66 -8.79
CA ILE A 138 10.66 13.38 -8.65
C ILE A 138 9.98 14.74 -8.76
N GLY A 139 9.06 14.86 -9.73
CA GLY A 139 8.23 16.02 -9.93
C GLY A 139 6.75 15.65 -9.79
N TRP A 140 5.91 16.64 -10.03
CA TRP A 140 4.46 16.43 -10.13
C TRP A 140 3.87 17.46 -11.11
N GLU A 141 2.72 17.10 -11.67
CA GLU A 141 1.96 17.96 -12.57
C GLU A 141 0.46 17.82 -12.33
N PHE A 142 -0.30 18.82 -12.73
CA PHE A 142 -1.76 18.70 -12.81
C PHE A 142 -2.13 17.93 -14.08
N LYS A 143 -2.87 16.82 -13.90
CA LYS A 143 -3.28 15.95 -14.99
C LYS A 143 -4.60 15.27 -14.66
N ASN A 144 -5.50 15.18 -15.63
CA ASN A 144 -6.78 14.44 -15.51
C ASN A 144 -7.61 14.81 -14.26
N GLY A 145 -7.62 16.08 -13.85
CA GLY A 145 -8.34 16.53 -12.66
C GLY A 145 -7.71 16.10 -11.34
N GLY A 146 -6.41 15.91 -11.32
CA GLY A 146 -5.65 15.52 -10.14
C GLY A 146 -4.19 15.91 -10.22
N VAL A 147 -3.39 15.42 -9.29
CA VAL A 147 -1.95 15.54 -9.22
C VAL A 147 -1.33 14.19 -9.57
N GLN A 148 -0.51 14.16 -10.60
CA GLN A 148 0.30 13.02 -11.01
C GLN A 148 1.75 13.24 -10.59
N THR A 149 2.32 12.32 -9.80
CA THR A 149 3.76 12.32 -9.51
C THR A 149 4.53 11.62 -10.62
N LEU A 150 5.70 12.17 -10.98
CA LEU A 150 6.51 11.74 -12.11
C LEU A 150 7.96 11.57 -11.68
N LEU A 151 8.59 10.49 -12.12
CA LEU A 151 9.98 10.17 -11.80
C LEU A 151 10.83 10.21 -13.06
N ASN A 152 12.05 10.75 -12.93
CA ASN A 152 13.11 10.68 -13.94
C ASN A 152 14.35 10.01 -13.33
N THR A 153 14.98 9.15 -14.11
CA THR A 153 16.23 8.47 -13.74
C THR A 153 17.00 8.10 -15.00
N HIS A 154 18.32 8.04 -14.91
CA HIS A 154 19.17 7.52 -15.98
C HIS A 154 20.36 6.75 -15.39
N ASP A 155 20.91 5.82 -16.15
CA ASP A 155 22.20 5.22 -15.86
C ASP A 155 23.23 5.66 -16.92
N PRO A 156 24.21 6.52 -16.57
CA PRO A 156 25.21 6.99 -17.50
C PRO A 156 26.10 5.89 -18.08
N ASN A 157 26.14 4.72 -17.42
CA ASN A 157 26.90 3.56 -17.88
C ASN A 157 26.10 2.64 -18.81
N ASN A 158 24.80 2.89 -19.01
CA ASN A 158 23.87 2.05 -19.76
C ASN A 158 23.89 0.57 -19.30
N SER A 159 24.03 0.33 -18.01
CA SER A 159 24.16 -1.02 -17.41
C SER A 159 22.90 -1.49 -16.72
N THR A 160 22.02 -0.56 -16.35
CA THR A 160 20.75 -0.86 -15.68
C THR A 160 19.63 -0.82 -16.71
N LEU A 161 19.22 -1.98 -17.19
CA LEU A 161 18.21 -2.08 -18.25
C LEU A 161 16.80 -2.35 -17.76
N TYR A 162 16.64 -2.69 -16.49
CA TYR A 162 15.37 -3.11 -15.89
C TYR A 162 15.19 -2.45 -14.53
N TYR A 163 14.06 -1.80 -14.35
CA TYR A 163 13.73 -1.03 -13.17
C TYR A 163 12.43 -1.47 -12.53
N ARG A 164 12.40 -1.46 -11.20
CA ARG A 164 11.19 -1.55 -10.40
C ARG A 164 11.15 -0.41 -9.39
N TRP A 165 9.97 0.14 -9.15
CA TRP A 165 9.76 1.14 -8.10
C TRP A 165 8.70 0.68 -7.12
N SER A 166 8.90 1.07 -5.88
CA SER A 166 7.89 1.10 -4.84
C SER A 166 7.90 2.48 -4.19
N PHE A 167 6.82 2.85 -3.53
CA PHE A 167 6.81 4.10 -2.78
C PHE A 167 5.98 3.99 -1.51
N SER A 168 6.32 4.83 -0.54
CA SER A 168 5.55 5.07 0.67
C SER A 168 5.07 6.51 0.66
N GLU A 169 3.77 6.68 0.85
CA GLU A 169 3.09 7.97 0.93
C GLU A 169 2.85 8.28 2.40
N THR A 170 3.08 9.53 2.80
CA THR A 170 2.71 10.02 4.12
C THR A 170 2.05 11.38 3.94
N TRP A 171 0.93 11.60 4.59
CA TRP A 171 0.25 12.90 4.51
C TRP A 171 -0.20 13.36 5.88
N GLN A 172 -0.12 14.68 6.05
CA GLN A 172 -0.67 15.37 7.20
C GLN A 172 -2.11 15.75 6.89
N PHE A 173 -2.98 15.56 7.84
CA PHE A 173 -4.35 16.03 7.78
C PHE A 173 -4.76 16.65 9.11
N ARG A 174 -5.85 17.41 9.09
CA ARG A 174 -6.42 18.08 10.25
C ARG A 174 -7.88 17.72 10.42
N THR A 175 -8.34 17.73 11.66
CA THR A 175 -9.78 17.78 11.93
C THR A 175 -10.33 19.15 11.60
N PRO A 176 -11.63 19.29 11.25
CA PRO A 176 -12.26 20.58 11.03
C PRO A 176 -12.23 21.53 12.24
N PHE A 177 -12.27 20.98 13.44
CA PHE A 177 -12.23 21.75 14.68
C PHE A 177 -11.03 21.34 15.54
N GLU A 178 -10.32 22.34 16.06
CA GLU A 178 -9.27 22.14 17.05
C GLU A 178 -9.89 22.14 18.45
N SER A 179 -9.62 21.09 19.22
CA SER A 179 -10.16 20.88 20.56
C SER A 179 -9.17 21.30 21.63
N TYR A 180 -9.61 22.18 22.52
CA TYR A 180 -8.83 22.63 23.67
C TYR A 180 -9.24 21.98 24.99
N TYR A 181 -10.28 21.12 24.95
CA TYR A 181 -10.84 20.48 26.14
C TYR A 181 -11.10 18.99 25.88
N VAL A 182 -11.17 18.23 26.97
CA VAL A 182 -11.56 16.83 26.96
C VAL A 182 -12.51 16.53 28.10
N TYR A 183 -13.44 15.62 27.86
CA TYR A 183 -14.37 15.16 28.89
C TYR A 183 -13.74 14.11 29.79
N ASP A 184 -13.69 14.39 31.10
CA ASP A 184 -13.31 13.42 32.13
C ASP A 184 -14.57 12.70 32.65
N ALA A 185 -14.78 11.48 32.13
CA ALA A 185 -15.92 10.66 32.50
C ALA A 185 -15.90 10.22 33.98
N GLY A 186 -14.74 10.16 34.61
CA GLY A 186 -14.58 9.75 36.01
C GLY A 186 -15.16 10.80 36.99
N ASN A 187 -14.96 12.08 36.67
CA ASN A 187 -15.39 13.20 37.47
C ASN A 187 -16.62 13.93 36.89
N ASN A 188 -17.11 13.49 35.74
CA ASN A 188 -18.22 14.14 35.01
C ASN A 188 -17.96 15.64 34.78
N THR A 189 -16.77 15.98 34.31
CA THR A 189 -16.33 17.36 34.09
C THR A 189 -15.53 17.49 32.80
N VAL A 190 -15.41 18.71 32.29
CA VAL A 190 -14.58 19.01 31.12
C VAL A 190 -13.29 19.69 31.62
N ILE A 191 -12.17 19.20 31.23
CA ILE A 191 -10.85 19.68 31.63
C ILE A 191 -10.05 20.13 30.40
N PRO A 192 -9.04 21.02 30.55
CA PRO A 192 -8.14 21.38 29.45
C PRO A 192 -7.46 20.15 28.86
N ARG A 193 -7.42 20.07 27.53
CA ARG A 193 -6.72 19.02 26.80
C ARG A 193 -5.22 19.26 26.80
N THR A 194 -4.46 18.25 27.13
CA THR A 194 -2.98 18.29 27.09
C THR A 194 -2.42 17.63 25.83
N GLU A 195 -3.19 16.72 25.23
CA GLU A 195 -2.79 15.99 24.04
C GLU A 195 -3.23 16.71 22.77
N GLN A 196 -2.34 16.75 21.79
CA GLN A 196 -2.62 17.29 20.47
C GLN A 196 -3.41 16.26 19.67
N VAL A 197 -4.63 16.57 19.20
CA VAL A 197 -5.52 15.71 18.41
C VAL A 197 -6.01 16.37 17.12
N PHE A 198 -5.45 17.54 16.78
CA PHE A 198 -5.83 18.33 15.62
C PHE A 198 -5.02 18.01 14.37
N ASN A 199 -3.70 17.83 14.52
CA ASN A 199 -2.80 17.49 13.42
C ASN A 199 -2.39 16.01 13.52
N CYS A 200 -2.73 15.23 12.51
CA CYS A 200 -2.33 13.84 12.44
C CYS A 200 -1.66 13.50 11.09
N TRP A 201 -0.99 12.36 11.11
CA TRP A 201 -0.32 11.79 9.94
C TRP A 201 -0.86 10.40 9.66
N GLN A 202 -0.91 10.06 8.39
CA GLN A 202 -1.24 8.72 7.92
C GLN A 202 -0.20 8.30 6.90
N THR A 203 0.18 7.02 6.90
CA THR A 203 1.15 6.47 5.97
C THR A 203 0.56 5.26 5.27
N ASP A 204 0.80 5.16 3.97
CA ASP A 204 0.42 4.03 3.13
C ASP A 204 1.57 3.67 2.18
N SER A 205 1.53 2.47 1.62
CA SER A 205 2.54 1.99 0.67
C SER A 205 1.89 1.60 -0.65
N SER A 206 2.64 1.75 -1.73
CA SER A 206 2.18 1.33 -3.05
C SER A 206 1.87 -0.16 -3.07
N THR A 207 0.68 -0.51 -3.57
CA THR A 207 0.25 -1.90 -3.80
C THR A 207 0.45 -2.33 -5.25
N ASN A 208 0.57 -1.36 -6.17
CA ASN A 208 0.83 -1.61 -7.57
C ASN A 208 2.32 -1.88 -7.84
N ILE A 209 2.58 -2.68 -8.86
CA ILE A 209 3.92 -2.99 -9.35
C ILE A 209 4.27 -1.99 -10.46
N TYR A 210 5.31 -1.19 -10.25
CA TYR A 210 5.81 -0.20 -11.21
C TYR A 210 7.09 -0.71 -11.82
N LEU A 211 7.09 -0.91 -13.15
CA LEU A 211 8.20 -1.47 -13.91
C LEU A 211 8.48 -0.63 -15.15
N ALA A 212 9.74 -0.58 -15.54
CA ALA A 212 10.14 -0.14 -16.88
C ALA A 212 11.40 -0.87 -17.34
N SER A 213 11.59 -0.88 -18.67
CA SER A 213 12.78 -1.40 -19.32
C SER A 213 13.27 -0.42 -20.37
N THR A 214 14.58 -0.26 -20.45
CA THR A 214 15.26 0.59 -21.45
C THR A 214 15.94 -0.21 -22.55
N THR A 215 15.71 -1.55 -22.59
CA THR A 215 16.33 -2.46 -23.56
C THR A 215 16.11 -2.09 -25.03
N ASN A 216 15.02 -1.40 -25.34
CA ASN A 216 14.68 -0.96 -26.69
C ASN A 216 15.05 0.50 -26.96
N LEU A 217 15.74 1.17 -26.01
CA LEU A 217 16.18 2.56 -26.14
C LEU A 217 17.66 2.62 -26.48
N SER A 218 18.10 3.69 -27.10
CA SER A 218 19.51 3.95 -27.43
C SER A 218 20.35 4.34 -26.22
N SER A 219 19.70 4.73 -25.13
CA SER A 219 20.34 5.10 -23.86
C SER A 219 19.43 4.69 -22.70
N ASP A 220 20.03 4.43 -21.55
CA ASP A 220 19.31 4.05 -20.33
C ASP A 220 18.76 5.30 -19.64
N VAL A 221 17.60 5.75 -20.12
CA VAL A 221 16.91 6.93 -19.62
C VAL A 221 15.42 6.63 -19.45
N ILE A 222 14.93 6.83 -18.27
CA ILE A 222 13.48 6.81 -17.93
C ILE A 222 13.05 8.25 -17.71
N ASN A 223 12.11 8.71 -18.51
CA ASN A 223 11.59 10.09 -18.45
C ASN A 223 10.11 10.08 -18.10
N GLN A 224 9.72 10.86 -17.09
CA GLN A 224 8.33 11.06 -16.64
C GLN A 224 7.56 9.77 -16.35
N MET A 225 8.20 8.82 -15.66
CA MET A 225 7.51 7.61 -15.19
C MET A 225 6.39 7.98 -14.21
N PRO A 226 5.11 7.71 -14.53
CA PRO A 226 4.01 8.03 -13.64
C PRO A 226 3.99 7.06 -12.45
N LEU A 227 3.82 7.63 -11.23
CA LEU A 227 3.73 6.89 -9.98
C LEU A 227 2.37 7.12 -9.31
N ALA A 228 2.32 7.81 -8.18
CA ALA A 228 1.08 8.09 -7.46
C ALA A 228 0.22 9.13 -8.20
N PHE A 229 -1.08 8.88 -8.23
CA PHE A 229 -2.09 9.83 -8.69
C PHE A 229 -3.06 10.14 -7.54
N MET A 230 -3.32 11.42 -7.32
CA MET A 230 -4.24 11.93 -6.32
C MET A 230 -5.29 12.79 -7.03
N GLY A 231 -6.55 12.42 -6.93
CA GLY A 231 -7.64 13.16 -7.55
C GLY A 231 -7.91 14.51 -6.90
N GLN A 232 -8.75 15.32 -7.52
CA GLN A 232 -9.31 16.52 -6.90
C GLN A 232 -9.99 16.17 -5.57
N HIS A 233 -9.78 16.98 -4.53
CA HIS A 233 -10.29 16.73 -3.16
C HIS A 233 -9.75 15.45 -2.48
N ASP A 234 -8.61 14.91 -2.92
CA ASP A 234 -7.98 13.81 -2.21
C ASP A 234 -7.50 14.29 -0.82
N PRO A 235 -7.88 13.60 0.28
CA PRO A 235 -7.44 13.95 1.64
C PRO A 235 -5.92 14.04 1.79
N LYS A 236 -5.15 13.33 0.99
CA LYS A 236 -3.69 13.37 0.97
C LYS A 236 -3.14 14.76 0.68
N LEU A 237 -3.87 15.59 -0.07
CA LEU A 237 -3.47 16.93 -0.47
C LEU A 237 -3.99 18.02 0.50
N SER A 238 -4.62 17.66 1.62
CA SER A 238 -5.32 18.63 2.50
C SER A 238 -4.39 19.56 3.27
N VAL A 239 -3.16 19.16 3.60
CA VAL A 239 -2.17 20.00 4.31
C VAL A 239 -0.80 19.88 3.66
N LEU A 240 -0.15 18.75 3.84
CA LEU A 240 1.16 18.46 3.28
C LEU A 240 1.23 16.95 2.97
N TYR A 241 1.61 16.64 1.76
CA TYR A 241 1.83 15.28 1.28
C TYR A 241 3.31 15.01 1.06
N SER A 242 3.75 13.80 1.33
CA SER A 242 5.10 13.33 1.04
C SER A 242 5.07 11.96 0.37
N ILE A 243 5.90 11.79 -0.65
CA ILE A 243 6.17 10.49 -1.27
C ILE A 243 7.67 10.18 -1.17
N LEU A 244 8.00 9.01 -0.62
CA LEU A 244 9.34 8.41 -0.66
C LEU A 244 9.31 7.31 -1.72
N VAL A 245 9.99 7.51 -2.82
CA VAL A 245 10.15 6.50 -3.88
C VAL A 245 11.45 5.76 -3.68
N THR A 246 11.40 4.43 -3.79
CA THR A 246 12.56 3.54 -3.79
C THR A 246 12.65 2.85 -5.14
N GLN A 247 13.81 2.92 -5.77
CA GLN A 247 14.16 2.37 -7.06
C GLN A 247 15.08 1.17 -6.89
N TYR A 248 14.79 0.11 -7.62
CA TYR A 248 15.54 -1.14 -7.66
C TYR A 248 15.98 -1.43 -9.09
N ALA A 249 17.26 -1.73 -9.28
CA ALA A 249 17.77 -2.33 -10.49
C ALA A 249 17.54 -3.84 -10.45
N LEU A 250 17.02 -4.40 -11.53
CA LEU A 250 16.74 -5.82 -11.65
C LEU A 250 17.62 -6.47 -12.73
N ASP A 251 17.79 -7.76 -12.63
CA ASP A 251 18.19 -8.60 -13.77
C ASP A 251 16.97 -8.94 -14.65
N VAL A 252 17.20 -9.54 -15.79
CA VAL A 252 16.13 -9.91 -16.73
C VAL A 252 15.15 -10.92 -16.13
N THR A 253 15.62 -11.83 -15.29
CA THR A 253 14.79 -12.87 -14.68
C THR A 253 13.86 -12.27 -13.64
N GLY A 254 14.40 -11.41 -12.76
CA GLY A 254 13.61 -10.66 -11.79
C GLY A 254 12.60 -9.72 -12.44
N TYR A 255 12.98 -9.04 -13.52
CA TYR A 255 12.06 -8.21 -14.28
C TYR A 255 10.90 -9.01 -14.86
N ASN A 256 11.18 -10.16 -15.48
CA ASN A 256 10.15 -11.02 -16.06
C ASN A 256 9.20 -11.58 -14.99
N TYR A 257 9.72 -11.94 -13.82
CA TYR A 257 8.90 -12.33 -12.67
C TYR A 257 7.92 -11.23 -12.29
N TRP A 258 8.42 -10.01 -12.06
CA TRP A 258 7.58 -8.89 -11.66
C TRP A 258 6.59 -8.46 -12.75
N LEU A 259 6.97 -8.58 -14.03
CA LEU A 259 6.08 -8.31 -15.17
C LEU A 259 4.94 -9.34 -15.22
N ALA A 260 5.22 -10.62 -14.99
CA ALA A 260 4.19 -11.65 -14.89
C ALA A 260 3.26 -11.41 -13.70
N MET A 261 3.81 -11.02 -12.53
CA MET A 261 3.00 -10.65 -11.37
C MET A 261 2.13 -9.42 -11.64
N GLN A 262 2.66 -8.39 -12.31
CA GLN A 262 1.89 -7.21 -12.73
C GLN A 262 0.73 -7.59 -13.64
N ASN A 263 0.97 -8.43 -14.64
CA ASN A 263 -0.06 -8.91 -15.55
C ASN A 263 -1.12 -9.75 -14.82
N ASN A 264 -0.73 -10.59 -13.88
CA ASN A 264 -1.64 -11.43 -13.11
C ASN A 264 -2.50 -10.66 -12.10
N THR A 265 -2.07 -9.47 -11.66
CA THR A 265 -2.73 -8.73 -10.56
C THR A 265 -3.38 -7.43 -11.00
N GLN A 266 -2.86 -6.75 -12.01
CA GLN A 266 -3.28 -5.40 -12.40
C GLN A 266 -3.97 -5.35 -13.76
N ASN A 267 -3.70 -6.33 -14.63
CA ASN A 267 -4.26 -6.38 -15.98
C ASN A 267 -5.33 -7.49 -16.08
N VAL A 268 -6.17 -7.64 -15.07
CA VAL A 268 -7.22 -8.66 -15.00
C VAL A 268 -8.59 -8.00 -15.07
N GLY A 269 -9.46 -8.45 -15.97
CA GLY A 269 -10.87 -8.02 -16.02
C GLY A 269 -11.42 -7.79 -17.42
N SER A 270 -10.59 -7.84 -18.46
CA SER A 270 -11.01 -7.76 -19.86
C SER A 270 -10.92 -9.13 -20.54
N ILE A 271 -11.77 -9.36 -21.57
CA ILE A 271 -11.75 -10.59 -22.37
C ILE A 271 -10.47 -10.73 -23.24
N PHE A 272 -9.66 -9.67 -23.31
CA PHE A 272 -8.40 -9.62 -24.06
C PHE A 272 -7.17 -9.70 -23.16
N ASP A 273 -7.37 -9.81 -21.85
CA ASP A 273 -6.25 -9.89 -20.91
C ASP A 273 -5.51 -11.22 -21.06
N PRO A 274 -4.19 -11.22 -20.86
CA PRO A 274 -3.42 -12.45 -20.85
C PRO A 274 -3.96 -13.39 -19.76
N GLN A 275 -4.04 -14.68 -20.07
CA GLN A 275 -4.45 -15.65 -19.05
C GLN A 275 -3.41 -15.66 -17.93
N PRO A 276 -3.86 -15.66 -16.66
CA PRO A 276 -2.94 -15.78 -15.53
C PRO A 276 -2.07 -17.03 -15.68
N ASN A 277 -0.76 -16.82 -15.65
CA ASN A 277 0.21 -17.89 -15.70
C ASN A 277 0.74 -18.20 -14.30
N GLU A 278 1.05 -19.46 -14.02
CA GLU A 278 1.81 -19.79 -12.82
C GLU A 278 3.18 -19.09 -12.90
N THR A 279 3.43 -18.19 -11.96
CA THR A 279 4.66 -17.43 -11.90
C THR A 279 5.55 -18.06 -10.85
N SER A 280 6.54 -18.84 -11.29
CA SER A 280 7.55 -19.39 -10.39
C SER A 280 8.54 -18.31 -9.98
N GLY A 281 8.73 -18.14 -8.67
CA GLY A 281 9.80 -17.34 -8.12
C GLY A 281 11.16 -18.03 -8.20
N ASN A 282 12.15 -17.47 -7.52
CA ASN A 282 13.47 -18.09 -7.38
C ASN A 282 13.71 -18.66 -5.96
N ILE A 283 12.65 -18.99 -5.23
CA ILE A 283 12.71 -19.53 -3.87
C ILE A 283 12.13 -20.95 -3.92
N HIS A 284 12.85 -21.91 -3.37
CA HIS A 284 12.50 -23.32 -3.42
C HIS A 284 12.43 -23.91 -2.02
N CYS A 285 11.42 -24.72 -1.73
CA CYS A 285 11.37 -25.54 -0.52
C CYS A 285 12.27 -26.76 -0.70
N LEU A 286 13.31 -26.89 0.12
CA LEU A 286 14.26 -28.01 0.04
C LEU A 286 13.68 -29.30 0.66
N THR A 287 12.87 -29.15 1.69
CA THR A 287 12.22 -30.27 2.41
C THR A 287 11.00 -30.81 1.67
N ASN A 288 10.33 -29.96 0.88
CA ASN A 288 9.18 -30.35 0.04
C ASN A 288 9.28 -29.66 -1.35
N PRO A 289 10.01 -30.23 -2.32
CA PRO A 289 10.20 -29.62 -3.63
C PRO A 289 8.94 -29.38 -4.46
N SER A 290 7.81 -29.94 -4.08
CA SER A 290 6.51 -29.71 -4.73
C SER A 290 5.75 -28.52 -4.13
N GLU A 291 6.20 -27.94 -3.01
CA GLU A 291 5.55 -26.78 -2.39
C GLU A 291 5.75 -25.53 -3.26
N LEU A 292 4.64 -24.87 -3.55
CA LEU A 292 4.66 -23.58 -4.24
C LEU A 292 5.13 -22.49 -3.27
N VAL A 293 6.18 -21.77 -3.66
CA VAL A 293 6.63 -20.56 -2.95
C VAL A 293 6.41 -19.35 -3.85
N VAL A 294 5.75 -18.32 -3.31
CA VAL A 294 5.49 -17.08 -4.04
C VAL A 294 6.47 -16.01 -3.55
N GLY A 295 7.30 -15.52 -4.43
CA GLY A 295 8.28 -14.48 -4.13
C GLY A 295 9.48 -14.55 -5.06
N TYR A 296 10.18 -13.43 -5.19
CA TYR A 296 11.42 -13.33 -5.94
C TYR A 296 12.42 -12.47 -5.19
N VAL A 297 13.59 -13.03 -4.90
CA VAL A 297 14.68 -12.33 -4.21
C VAL A 297 15.59 -11.70 -5.25
N ASN A 298 15.90 -10.42 -5.07
CA ASN A 298 16.95 -9.70 -5.77
C ASN A 298 17.93 -9.11 -4.75
N ALA A 299 19.15 -8.79 -5.18
CA ALA A 299 20.18 -8.18 -4.34
C ALA A 299 20.80 -6.96 -5.02
N GLY A 300 21.12 -5.93 -4.24
CA GLY A 300 21.79 -4.74 -4.77
C GLY A 300 21.75 -3.56 -3.81
N ASN A 301 22.08 -2.38 -4.33
CA ASN A 301 21.83 -1.12 -3.63
C ASN A 301 20.58 -0.47 -4.23
N SER A 302 19.58 -0.21 -3.41
CA SER A 302 18.44 0.62 -3.80
C SER A 302 18.82 2.11 -3.85
N SER A 303 18.05 2.92 -4.58
CA SER A 303 18.15 4.36 -4.57
C SER A 303 16.80 4.95 -4.14
N SER A 304 16.80 5.87 -3.19
CA SER A 304 15.55 6.46 -2.69
C SER A 304 15.58 7.99 -2.74
N LYS A 305 14.42 8.57 -3.05
CA LYS A 305 14.24 10.02 -3.05
C LYS A 305 12.86 10.39 -2.50
N ARG A 306 12.82 11.47 -1.71
CA ARG A 306 11.60 11.99 -1.11
C ARG A 306 11.28 13.39 -1.64
N ILE A 307 10.00 13.65 -1.88
CA ILE A 307 9.50 15.01 -2.11
C ILE A 307 8.31 15.30 -1.20
N PHE A 308 7.99 16.58 -1.11
CA PHE A 308 6.80 17.08 -0.42
C PHE A 308 5.97 17.93 -1.38
N ILE A 309 4.64 17.85 -1.27
CA ILE A 309 3.68 18.63 -2.04
C ILE A 309 2.76 19.33 -1.05
N SER A 310 2.80 20.67 -1.03
CA SER A 310 1.98 21.47 -0.11
C SER A 310 0.60 21.73 -0.69
N ASN A 311 -0.43 21.75 0.17
CA ASN A 311 -1.76 22.23 -0.19
C ASN A 311 -1.74 23.66 -0.79
N SER A 312 -0.80 24.51 -0.36
CA SER A 312 -0.65 25.87 -0.91
C SER A 312 -0.32 25.91 -2.41
N SER A 313 0.12 24.80 -2.99
CA SER A 313 0.35 24.64 -4.42
C SER A 313 -0.87 24.16 -5.19
N MET A 314 -1.97 23.84 -4.48
CA MET A 314 -3.21 23.35 -5.07
C MET A 314 -4.17 24.49 -5.40
N PRO A 315 -5.06 24.32 -6.40
CA PRO A 315 -6.16 25.25 -6.63
C PRO A 315 -7.05 25.37 -5.38
N GLN A 316 -7.55 26.59 -5.12
CA GLN A 316 -8.37 26.86 -3.90
C GLN A 316 -9.66 26.05 -3.85
N ASP A 317 -10.24 25.73 -4.99
CA ASP A 317 -11.45 24.91 -5.11
C ASP A 317 -11.21 23.43 -4.82
N TRP A 318 -9.97 23.02 -4.59
CA TRP A 318 -9.60 21.64 -4.23
C TRP A 318 -9.62 21.37 -2.72
N ASN A 319 -9.91 22.38 -1.92
CA ASN A 319 -10.07 22.18 -0.48
C ASN A 319 -11.20 21.19 -0.19
N LEU A 320 -10.97 20.32 0.79
CA LEU A 320 -11.95 19.32 1.20
C LEU A 320 -13.16 20.02 1.83
N PRO A 321 -14.37 19.78 1.33
CA PRO A 321 -15.57 20.19 2.03
C PRO A 321 -15.68 19.46 3.37
N SER A 322 -16.21 20.12 4.39
CA SER A 322 -16.46 19.51 5.68
C SER A 322 -17.94 19.56 6.02
N ASP A 323 -18.51 18.39 6.29
CA ASP A 323 -19.89 18.25 6.78
C ASP A 323 -19.97 18.36 8.33
N CYS A 324 -18.87 18.72 8.97
CA CYS A 324 -18.79 18.84 10.41
C CYS A 324 -19.51 20.09 10.91
N LEU A 325 -20.47 19.92 11.80
CA LEU A 325 -21.21 20.97 12.46
C LEU A 325 -20.88 21.00 13.94
N SER A 326 -20.74 22.19 14.51
CA SER A 326 -20.63 22.36 15.95
C SER A 326 -22.00 22.66 16.56
N ILE A 327 -22.20 22.18 17.78
CA ILE A 327 -23.38 22.43 18.62
C ILE A 327 -22.95 23.08 19.91
N ILE A 328 -23.91 23.72 20.61
CA ILE A 328 -23.69 24.33 21.92
C ILE A 328 -24.28 23.43 22.99
N ILE A 329 -23.49 23.09 23.99
CA ILE A 329 -23.85 22.19 25.10
C ILE A 329 -23.75 22.99 26.39
N PRO A 330 -24.84 23.07 27.22
CA PRO A 330 -24.81 23.72 28.52
C PRO A 330 -23.79 23.06 29.47
N ASP A 331 -23.11 23.90 30.25
CA ASP A 331 -22.16 23.46 31.28
C ASP A 331 -22.90 23.01 32.53
N ASN A 332 -23.53 21.86 32.50
CA ASN A 332 -24.14 21.22 33.65
C ASN A 332 -23.93 19.69 33.60
N PRO A 333 -23.94 19.01 34.76
CA PRO A 333 -23.56 17.59 34.85
C PRO A 333 -24.37 16.65 33.95
N ASP A 334 -25.66 16.89 33.78
CA ASP A 334 -26.53 16.04 32.99
C ASP A 334 -26.25 16.19 31.49
N SER A 335 -26.08 17.41 31.01
CA SER A 335 -25.71 17.69 29.61
C SER A 335 -24.32 17.17 29.28
N LEU A 336 -23.33 17.39 30.14
CA LEU A 336 -21.97 16.92 29.93
C LEU A 336 -21.93 15.38 29.79
N LYS A 337 -22.60 14.67 30.72
CA LYS A 337 -22.68 13.23 30.71
C LYS A 337 -23.40 12.69 29.47
N PHE A 338 -24.53 13.33 29.09
CA PHE A 338 -25.33 12.89 27.95
C PHE A 338 -24.60 13.06 26.62
N TYR A 339 -24.02 14.20 26.35
CA TYR A 339 -23.41 14.51 25.08
C TYR A 339 -21.96 13.96 24.98
N PHE A 340 -21.13 14.28 25.97
CA PHE A 340 -19.71 13.91 25.95
C PHE A 340 -19.45 12.46 26.39
N GLY A 341 -20.37 11.86 27.11
CA GLY A 341 -20.34 10.41 27.40
C GLY A 341 -20.73 9.51 26.23
N SER A 342 -21.03 10.10 25.06
CA SER A 342 -21.48 9.36 23.86
C SER A 342 -20.55 9.59 22.65
N VAL A 343 -20.92 10.52 21.76
CA VAL A 343 -20.27 10.69 20.44
C VAL A 343 -19.70 12.09 20.19
N TYR A 344 -19.95 13.05 21.12
CA TYR A 344 -19.47 14.42 20.98
C TYR A 344 -18.22 14.65 21.81
N ASP A 345 -17.32 15.47 21.29
CA ASP A 345 -16.15 15.97 22.00
C ASP A 345 -16.23 17.49 22.16
N PRO A 346 -15.77 18.04 23.32
CA PRO A 346 -15.72 19.47 23.54
C PRO A 346 -14.65 20.13 22.69
N ILE A 347 -14.97 21.30 22.12
CA ILE A 347 -14.05 22.12 21.32
C ILE A 347 -13.52 23.26 22.18
N LEU A 348 -14.40 24.12 22.61
CA LEU A 348 -14.09 25.38 23.27
C LEU A 348 -15.13 25.72 24.34
N LEU A 349 -14.68 26.28 25.47
CA LEU A 349 -15.54 26.87 26.48
C LEU A 349 -15.94 28.31 26.06
N ILE A 350 -17.22 28.62 26.09
CA ILE A 350 -17.77 29.90 25.68
C ILE A 350 -18.53 30.49 26.86
N THR A 351 -18.27 31.77 27.22
CA THR A 351 -19.07 32.52 28.18
C THR A 351 -20.07 33.37 27.41
N LEU A 352 -21.34 33.15 27.66
CA LEU A 352 -22.43 33.92 27.07
C LEU A 352 -22.54 35.31 27.70
N THR A 353 -23.23 36.22 27.03
CA THR A 353 -23.51 37.56 27.56
C THR A 353 -24.33 37.58 28.87
N SER A 354 -25.06 36.49 29.13
CA SER A 354 -25.77 36.24 30.38
C SER A 354 -24.87 35.85 31.57
N GLY A 355 -23.58 35.62 31.32
CA GLY A 355 -22.63 35.09 32.30
C GLY A 355 -22.63 33.55 32.40
N ALA A 356 -23.52 32.84 31.70
CA ALA A 356 -23.54 31.39 31.68
C ALA A 356 -22.41 30.82 30.82
N THR A 357 -21.84 29.68 31.23
CA THR A 357 -20.84 28.94 30.48
C THR A 357 -21.49 27.82 29.68
N VAL A 358 -20.97 27.63 28.47
CA VAL A 358 -21.39 26.56 27.54
C VAL A 358 -20.16 26.04 26.79
N TYR A 359 -20.25 24.84 26.27
CA TYR A 359 -19.21 24.27 25.41
C TYR A 359 -19.66 24.25 23.94
N SER A 360 -18.82 24.73 23.05
CA SER A 360 -18.90 24.34 21.65
C SER A 360 -18.38 22.89 21.52
N ALA A 361 -19.11 22.06 20.80
CA ALA A 361 -18.80 20.62 20.65
C ALA A 361 -19.13 20.14 19.26
N ALA A 362 -18.48 19.08 18.81
CA ALA A 362 -18.81 18.39 17.57
C ALA A 362 -18.63 16.87 17.75
N LEU A 363 -19.03 16.11 16.73
CA LEU A 363 -18.81 14.67 16.69
C LEU A 363 -17.30 14.37 16.79
N ALA A 364 -16.93 13.34 17.52
CA ALA A 364 -15.54 12.95 17.76
C ALA A 364 -14.68 12.89 16.48
N PRO A 365 -15.12 12.35 15.32
CA PRO A 365 -14.34 12.36 14.08
C PRO A 365 -14.05 13.76 13.51
N CYS A 366 -14.79 14.78 13.95
CA CYS A 366 -14.61 16.19 13.55
C CYS A 366 -13.62 16.93 14.44
N VAL A 367 -13.19 16.32 15.55
CA VAL A 367 -12.40 16.92 16.62
C VAL A 367 -11.12 16.16 16.90
N ASP A 368 -11.17 14.83 16.78
CA ASP A 368 -10.05 13.93 17.09
C ASP A 368 -9.53 13.24 15.84
N CYS A 369 -8.38 13.69 15.34
CA CYS A 369 -7.71 13.09 14.18
C CYS A 369 -7.09 11.72 14.49
N THR A 370 -6.89 11.36 15.77
CA THR A 370 -6.27 10.08 16.15
C THR A 370 -7.17 8.89 15.84
N LEU A 371 -8.45 9.12 15.63
CA LEU A 371 -9.40 8.12 15.14
C LEU A 371 -9.10 7.64 13.71
N LYS A 372 -8.31 8.41 12.94
CA LYS A 372 -7.96 8.10 11.53
C LYS A 372 -6.47 7.94 11.29
N GLY A 373 -5.61 8.46 12.17
CA GLY A 373 -4.17 8.46 12.00
C GLY A 373 -3.41 8.53 13.32
N THR A 374 -2.16 8.90 13.26
CA THR A 374 -1.32 9.12 14.45
C THR A 374 -1.04 10.60 14.63
N ASN A 375 -1.07 11.09 15.88
CA ASN A 375 -0.66 12.45 16.24
C ASN A 375 0.86 12.56 16.47
N ILE A 376 1.60 11.49 16.21
CA ILE A 376 3.07 11.48 16.30
C ILE A 376 3.63 11.94 14.96
N LYS A 377 4.29 13.12 14.96
CA LYS A 377 4.96 13.67 13.78
C LYS A 377 6.11 12.73 13.35
N PRO A 378 6.15 12.27 12.07
CA PRO A 378 7.27 11.47 11.58
C PRO A 378 8.59 12.25 11.64
N SER A 379 9.70 11.57 11.96
CA SER A 379 11.02 12.19 12.13
C SER A 379 11.56 12.90 10.88
N PHE A 380 11.10 12.49 9.68
CA PHE A 380 11.48 13.10 8.41
C PHE A 380 10.58 14.27 7.98
N TRP A 381 9.55 14.58 8.75
CA TRP A 381 8.59 15.64 8.44
C TRP A 381 9.19 17.02 8.73
N PRO A 382 9.06 18.03 7.81
CA PRO A 382 9.65 19.35 7.98
C PRO A 382 9.09 20.14 9.14
#